data_e23877b7190febc565a8860a44907a0f
#
_entry.id   e23877b7190febc565a8860a44907a0f
#
_cell.length_a   1.000
_cell.length_b   1.000
_cell.length_c   1.000
_cell.angle_alpha   90.00
_cell.angle_beta   90.00
_cell.angle_gamma   90.00
#
_symmetry.space_group_name_H-M   'P 1'
#
loop_
_entity.id
_entity.type
_entity.pdbx_description
1 polymer ?
#
loop_
_entity_poly.entity_id
_entity_poly.type
_entity_poly.pdbx_seq_one_letter_code
_entity_poly.pdbx_strand_id
1 'polypeptide(L)'
;MDYWDTIRNQISGLRDISTMSFAEIGSSGIAMVFWFYLASILEPEEFGELHYYIGIAGLGAYLALIATQNTITVYVAKDIKLKSTLFVISLIGGGITAIIIFLLLYRFDIPFLVLGMILSYLAMGDLIGRKVFKEYSKYVILQKSLLLILGLGLFYLIGIEGILFGIALSYCVYIRIVYHELRHSSVNFPLLKTKLGFVLNNYGLNISASANGHIDKLVIGPLLGFAMLGNYGLAIQVIGVFTIFSGTVFKYLLTHDARNISQTKVKKLTIIISVGVSLLGITISPLIIPEFFPKYVDAITAIQIISLGIIPGTIGMFYESKFLGMEK
;
A
#
# COMPACT_ATOMS: atom_id res chain seq x y z
N MET A 1 -30.52 -0.06 24.95
CA MET A 1 -29.91 0.28 23.66
C MET A 1 -30.97 -0.01 22.59
N ASP A 2 -31.48 1.04 21.96
CA ASP A 2 -32.67 0.94 21.12
C ASP A 2 -32.39 0.14 19.83
N TYR A 3 -33.30 -0.76 19.43
CA TYR A 3 -33.19 -1.54 18.19
C TYR A 3 -32.91 -0.67 16.95
N TRP A 4 -33.47 0.53 16.93
CA TRP A 4 -33.24 1.54 15.89
C TRP A 4 -31.84 2.11 15.87
N ASP A 5 -31.20 2.28 17.04
CA ASP A 5 -29.82 2.74 17.13
C ASP A 5 -28.84 1.68 16.60
N THR A 6 -29.14 0.40 16.83
CA THR A 6 -28.35 -0.72 16.31
C THR A 6 -28.42 -0.79 14.78
N ILE A 7 -29.62 -0.65 14.20
CA ILE A 7 -29.80 -0.62 12.74
C ILE A 7 -29.12 0.60 12.13
N ARG A 8 -29.27 1.77 12.72
CA ARG A 8 -28.66 3.02 12.24
C ARG A 8 -27.13 2.93 12.26
N ASN A 9 -26.54 2.36 13.29
CA ASN A 9 -25.11 2.12 13.40
C ASN A 9 -24.60 1.09 12.38
N GLN A 10 -25.38 0.06 12.09
CA GLN A 10 -25.03 -0.91 11.03
C GLN A 10 -25.08 -0.28 9.63
N ILE A 11 -26.09 0.52 9.33
CA ILE A 11 -26.21 1.22 8.05
C ILE A 11 -25.11 2.26 7.87
N SER A 12 -24.75 3.02 8.91
CA SER A 12 -23.64 3.97 8.86
C SER A 12 -22.31 3.27 8.65
N GLY A 13 -22.05 2.15 9.32
CA GLY A 13 -20.86 1.34 9.15
C GLY A 13 -20.72 0.76 7.73
N LEU A 14 -21.81 0.31 7.13
CA LEU A 14 -21.83 -0.16 5.74
C LEU A 14 -21.54 0.98 4.75
N ARG A 15 -22.11 2.16 4.97
CA ARG A 15 -21.85 3.34 4.15
C ARG A 15 -20.38 3.78 4.23
N ASP A 16 -19.78 3.74 5.43
CA ASP A 16 -18.40 4.12 5.65
C ASP A 16 -17.43 3.16 4.97
N ILE A 17 -17.68 1.85 5.08
CA ILE A 17 -16.91 0.82 4.38
C ILE A 17 -17.04 0.98 2.85
N SER A 18 -18.25 1.22 2.35
CA SER A 18 -18.46 1.43 0.91
C SER A 18 -17.72 2.67 0.42
N THR A 19 -17.77 3.78 1.16
CA THR A 19 -17.04 5.02 0.82
C THR A 19 -15.54 4.79 0.73
N MET A 20 -14.96 4.07 1.69
CA MET A 20 -13.56 3.66 1.67
C MET A 20 -13.23 2.78 0.46
N SER A 21 -14.05 1.77 0.21
CA SER A 21 -13.82 0.83 -0.90
C SER A 21 -13.90 1.51 -2.27
N PHE A 22 -14.87 2.39 -2.47
CA PHE A 22 -14.95 3.19 -3.71
C PHE A 22 -13.75 4.09 -3.90
N ALA A 23 -13.25 4.72 -2.84
CA ALA A 23 -12.07 5.56 -2.91
C ALA A 23 -10.81 4.75 -3.22
N GLU A 24 -10.67 3.56 -2.63
CA GLU A 24 -9.54 2.66 -2.92
C GLU A 24 -9.58 2.15 -4.36
N ILE A 25 -10.73 1.74 -4.88
CA ILE A 25 -10.89 1.32 -6.28
C ILE A 25 -10.57 2.49 -7.22
N GLY A 26 -11.15 3.67 -6.97
CA GLY A 26 -10.91 4.85 -7.80
C GLY A 26 -9.46 5.31 -7.78
N SER A 27 -8.82 5.33 -6.60
CA SER A 27 -7.42 5.69 -6.46
C SER A 27 -6.48 4.65 -7.07
N SER A 28 -6.82 3.38 -7.00
CA SER A 28 -6.09 2.30 -7.68
C SER A 28 -6.19 2.45 -9.21
N GLY A 29 -7.37 2.83 -9.73
CA GLY A 29 -7.54 3.14 -11.14
C GLY A 29 -6.64 4.30 -11.62
N ILE A 30 -6.55 5.39 -10.84
CA ILE A 30 -5.64 6.50 -11.15
C ILE A 30 -4.18 6.04 -11.13
N ALA A 31 -3.78 5.26 -10.13
CA ALA A 31 -2.43 4.72 -10.04
C ALA A 31 -2.11 3.77 -11.22
N MET A 32 -3.09 2.96 -11.63
CA MET A 32 -2.97 2.06 -12.78
C MET A 32 -2.72 2.83 -14.08
N VAL A 33 -3.47 3.90 -14.33
CA VAL A 33 -3.24 4.79 -15.50
C VAL A 33 -1.82 5.34 -15.47
N PHE A 34 -1.35 5.81 -14.32
CA PHE A 34 0.02 6.32 -14.17
C PHE A 34 1.08 5.26 -14.51
N TRP A 35 0.97 4.07 -13.91
CA TRP A 35 1.98 3.02 -14.08
C TRP A 35 1.98 2.42 -15.48
N PHE A 36 0.81 2.19 -16.10
CA PHE A 36 0.74 1.67 -17.46
C PHE A 36 1.18 2.71 -18.49
N TYR A 37 0.88 3.99 -18.23
CA TYR A 37 1.40 5.04 -19.09
C TYR A 37 2.94 5.08 -19.04
N LEU A 38 3.54 5.03 -17.85
CA LEU A 38 5.01 4.97 -17.72
C LEU A 38 5.58 3.72 -18.41
N ALA A 39 4.98 2.56 -18.23
CA ALA A 39 5.42 1.34 -18.92
C ALA A 39 5.31 1.45 -20.45
N SER A 40 4.38 2.23 -21.00
CA SER A 40 4.26 2.43 -22.45
C SER A 40 5.36 3.30 -23.05
N ILE A 41 5.93 4.22 -22.26
CA ILE A 41 6.92 5.19 -22.74
C ILE A 41 8.36 4.86 -22.34
N LEU A 42 8.58 4.25 -21.19
CA LEU A 42 9.91 3.88 -20.69
C LEU A 42 10.42 2.57 -21.30
N GLU A 43 11.74 2.42 -21.33
CA GLU A 43 12.35 1.12 -21.59
C GLU A 43 12.24 0.22 -20.35
N PRO A 44 12.23 -1.13 -20.52
CA PRO A 44 12.16 -2.05 -19.39
C PRO A 44 13.24 -1.81 -18.34
N GLU A 45 14.44 -1.45 -18.76
CA GLU A 45 15.56 -1.14 -17.86
C GLU A 45 15.29 0.09 -17.01
N GLU A 46 14.82 1.17 -17.62
CA GLU A 46 14.45 2.42 -16.94
C GLU A 46 13.29 2.23 -15.95
N PHE A 47 12.28 1.47 -16.37
CA PHE A 47 11.14 1.14 -15.52
C PHE A 47 11.54 0.23 -14.36
N GLY A 48 12.49 -0.68 -14.57
CA GLY A 48 13.07 -1.51 -13.54
C GLY A 48 13.90 -0.72 -12.54
N GLU A 49 14.73 0.20 -13.01
CA GLU A 49 15.52 1.09 -12.16
C GLU A 49 14.59 1.94 -11.25
N LEU A 50 13.51 2.48 -11.82
CA LEU A 50 12.48 3.19 -11.07
C LEU A 50 11.87 2.31 -9.95
N HIS A 51 11.51 1.06 -10.26
CA HIS A 51 10.97 0.12 -9.27
C HIS A 51 11.99 -0.28 -8.21
N TYR A 52 13.27 -0.35 -8.56
CA TYR A 52 14.36 -0.60 -7.62
C TYR A 52 14.47 0.50 -6.58
N TYR A 53 14.50 1.77 -7.00
CA TYR A 53 14.56 2.91 -6.07
C TYR A 53 13.31 3.03 -5.22
N ILE A 54 12.13 2.74 -5.77
CA ILE A 54 10.90 2.64 -4.98
C ILE A 54 10.98 1.50 -3.96
N GLY A 55 11.61 0.38 -4.33
CA GLY A 55 11.89 -0.73 -3.42
C GLY A 55 12.77 -0.31 -2.24
N ILE A 56 13.88 0.40 -2.51
CA ILE A 56 14.76 0.97 -1.48
C ILE A 56 13.99 1.92 -0.57
N ALA A 57 13.23 2.87 -1.14
CA ALA A 57 12.46 3.82 -0.38
C ALA A 57 11.38 3.14 0.48
N GLY A 58 10.68 2.15 -0.07
CA GLY A 58 9.66 1.39 0.64
C GLY A 58 10.25 0.61 1.80
N LEU A 59 11.31 -0.17 1.59
CA LEU A 59 11.98 -0.91 2.66
C LEU A 59 12.52 0.06 3.73
N GLY A 60 13.17 1.15 3.32
CA GLY A 60 13.67 2.18 4.23
C GLY A 60 12.56 2.81 5.08
N ALA A 61 11.42 3.13 4.47
CA ALA A 61 10.26 3.67 5.17
C ALA A 61 9.69 2.68 6.19
N TYR A 62 9.60 1.40 5.86
CA TYR A 62 9.13 0.36 6.80
C TYR A 62 10.10 0.12 7.95
N LEU A 63 11.40 0.12 7.68
CA LEU A 63 12.42 0.00 8.74
C LEU A 63 12.41 1.20 9.68
N ALA A 64 12.18 2.40 9.15
CA ALA A 64 12.09 3.63 9.95
C ALA A 64 10.78 3.72 10.76
N LEU A 65 9.71 3.08 10.29
CA LEU A 65 8.35 3.21 10.83
C LEU A 65 8.14 2.28 12.04
N ILE A 66 8.77 2.58 13.17
CA ILE A 66 8.59 1.84 14.43
C ILE A 66 7.12 1.82 14.86
N ALA A 67 6.44 2.95 14.69
CA ALA A 67 5.00 3.06 14.86
C ALA A 67 4.28 2.71 13.55
N THR A 68 3.94 1.46 13.35
CA THR A 68 3.23 1.01 12.16
C THR A 68 1.88 1.69 12.02
N GLN A 69 1.36 1.79 10.80
CA GLN A 69 0.01 2.30 10.57
C GLN A 69 -1.03 1.59 11.45
N ASN A 70 -0.91 0.27 11.60
CA ASN A 70 -1.82 -0.53 12.44
C ASN A 70 -1.72 -0.16 13.91
N THR A 71 -0.52 0.04 14.44
CA THR A 71 -0.31 0.48 15.83
C THR A 71 -0.98 1.82 16.11
N ILE A 72 -0.81 2.78 15.20
CA ILE A 72 -1.46 4.10 15.30
C ILE A 72 -2.97 3.96 15.26
N THR A 73 -3.49 3.21 14.29
CA THR A 73 -4.94 2.95 14.15
C THR A 73 -5.54 2.40 15.44
N VAL A 74 -4.90 1.39 16.04
CA VAL A 74 -5.39 0.77 17.29
C VAL A 74 -5.36 1.75 18.46
N TYR A 75 -4.27 2.51 18.62
CA TYR A 75 -4.16 3.42 19.77
C TYR A 75 -5.09 4.63 19.63
N VAL A 76 -5.26 5.15 18.44
CA VAL A 76 -6.23 6.21 18.16
C VAL A 76 -7.66 5.73 18.37
N ALA A 77 -8.00 4.51 17.92
CA ALA A 77 -9.33 3.94 18.12
C ALA A 77 -9.65 3.65 19.60
N LYS A 78 -8.63 3.39 20.42
CA LYS A 78 -8.74 3.16 21.88
C LYS A 78 -8.54 4.44 22.72
N ASP A 79 -8.44 5.61 22.09
CA ASP A 79 -8.17 6.91 22.73
C ASP A 79 -6.91 6.90 23.63
N ILE A 80 -5.91 6.10 23.27
CA ILE A 80 -4.64 6.05 23.98
C ILE A 80 -3.75 7.20 23.50
N LYS A 81 -3.38 8.12 24.40
CA LYS A 81 -2.62 9.35 24.11
C LYS A 81 -1.14 9.09 23.81
N LEU A 82 -0.87 8.25 22.79
CA LEU A 82 0.48 7.92 22.33
C LEU A 82 0.77 8.40 20.92
N LYS A 83 -0.23 8.88 20.19
CA LYS A 83 -0.14 9.21 18.78
C LYS A 83 1.02 10.14 18.46
N SER A 84 1.14 11.29 19.14
CA SER A 84 2.24 12.25 18.90
C SER A 84 3.62 11.66 19.21
N THR A 85 3.72 10.84 20.26
CA THR A 85 4.98 10.15 20.60
C THR A 85 5.40 9.22 19.46
N LEU A 86 4.46 8.46 18.94
CA LEU A 86 4.70 7.53 17.82
C LEU A 86 5.05 8.29 16.54
N PHE A 87 4.41 9.42 16.27
CA PHE A 87 4.73 10.28 15.13
C PHE A 87 6.16 10.82 15.22
N VAL A 88 6.53 11.37 16.38
CA VAL A 88 7.90 11.89 16.59
C VAL A 88 8.97 10.83 16.38
N ILE A 89 8.79 9.64 16.98
CA ILE A 89 9.76 8.54 16.83
C ILE A 89 9.89 8.10 15.37
N SER A 90 8.77 7.96 14.67
CA SER A 90 8.76 7.54 13.26
C SER A 90 9.37 8.61 12.35
N LEU A 91 9.15 9.89 12.63
CA LEU A 91 9.78 10.99 11.86
C LEU A 91 11.28 11.08 12.13
N ILE A 92 11.73 10.86 13.36
CA ILE A 92 13.17 10.80 13.68
C ILE A 92 13.80 9.60 12.97
N GLY A 93 13.19 8.40 13.06
CA GLY A 93 13.65 7.22 12.34
C GLY A 93 13.69 7.45 10.83
N GLY A 94 12.66 8.10 10.28
CA GLY A 94 12.58 8.49 8.88
C GLY A 94 13.69 9.46 8.46
N GLY A 95 13.96 10.46 9.27
CA GLY A 95 15.07 11.41 9.04
C GLY A 95 16.44 10.72 9.02
N ILE A 96 16.68 9.82 9.99
CA ILE A 96 17.92 9.03 10.04
C ILE A 96 18.04 8.14 8.79
N THR A 97 16.98 7.43 8.43
CA THR A 97 16.97 6.56 7.24
C THR A 97 17.16 7.36 5.96
N ALA A 98 16.53 8.53 5.84
CA ALA A 98 16.68 9.42 4.70
C ALA A 98 18.14 9.91 4.56
N ILE A 99 18.81 10.28 5.67
CA ILE A 99 20.21 10.67 5.67
C ILE A 99 21.10 9.49 5.26
N ILE A 100 20.87 8.29 5.81
CA ILE A 100 21.65 7.09 5.45
C ILE A 100 21.53 6.81 3.95
N ILE A 101 20.29 6.80 3.41
CA ILE A 101 20.04 6.55 1.98
C ILE A 101 20.70 7.63 1.12
N PHE A 102 20.64 8.91 1.53
CA PHE A 102 21.33 9.99 0.83
C PHE A 102 22.84 9.78 0.77
N LEU A 103 23.47 9.42 1.90
CA LEU A 103 24.90 9.17 1.95
C LEU A 103 25.35 7.95 1.16
N LEU A 104 24.48 6.94 0.99
CA LEU A 104 24.78 5.75 0.21
C LEU A 104 24.60 5.95 -1.31
N LEU A 105 23.57 6.70 -1.70
CA LEU A 105 23.18 6.80 -3.11
C LEU A 105 23.51 8.16 -3.75
N TYR A 106 23.80 9.19 -2.94
CA TYR A 106 24.02 10.57 -3.38
C TYR A 106 22.86 11.14 -4.24
N ARG A 107 21.62 10.70 -3.96
CA ARG A 107 20.39 11.12 -4.62
C ARG A 107 19.43 11.71 -3.59
N PHE A 108 18.73 12.80 -3.95
CA PHE A 108 17.75 13.46 -3.06
C PHE A 108 16.34 12.90 -3.17
N ASP A 109 15.94 12.44 -4.36
CA ASP A 109 14.60 11.97 -4.67
C ASP A 109 14.16 10.81 -3.76
N ILE A 110 15.05 9.85 -3.50
CA ILE A 110 14.75 8.66 -2.69
C ILE A 110 14.53 9.00 -1.21
N PRO A 111 15.39 9.79 -0.53
CA PRO A 111 15.12 10.29 0.81
C PRO A 111 13.79 11.04 0.96
N PHE A 112 13.43 11.90 0.00
CA PHE A 112 12.14 12.59 0.00
C PHE A 112 10.98 11.60 -0.14
N LEU A 113 11.15 10.56 -0.96
CA LEU A 113 10.15 9.51 -1.10
C LEU A 113 9.95 8.71 0.20
N VAL A 114 11.04 8.37 0.92
CA VAL A 114 10.97 7.72 2.25
C VAL A 114 10.16 8.56 3.22
N LEU A 115 10.48 9.85 3.34
CA LEU A 115 9.76 10.77 4.24
C LEU A 115 8.28 10.89 3.84
N GLY A 116 8.00 11.00 2.55
CA GLY A 116 6.64 11.04 2.03
C GLY A 116 5.83 9.79 2.37
N MET A 117 6.41 8.60 2.20
CA MET A 117 5.78 7.34 2.58
C MET A 117 5.47 7.29 4.08
N ILE A 118 6.41 7.69 4.93
CA ILE A 118 6.21 7.74 6.39
C ILE A 118 5.05 8.68 6.74
N LEU A 119 5.03 9.89 6.17
CA LEU A 119 3.93 10.85 6.38
C LEU A 119 2.57 10.22 6.02
N SER A 120 2.50 9.48 4.92
CA SER A 120 1.27 8.82 4.50
C SER A 120 0.82 7.74 5.48
N TYR A 121 1.72 6.86 5.94
CA TYR A 121 1.40 5.81 6.92
C TYR A 121 0.91 6.38 8.24
N LEU A 122 1.56 7.43 8.74
CA LEU A 122 1.16 8.11 9.97
C LEU A 122 -0.22 8.74 9.84
N ALA A 123 -0.46 9.50 8.77
CA ALA A 123 -1.74 10.16 8.52
C ALA A 123 -2.88 9.17 8.30
N MET A 124 -2.65 8.11 7.51
CA MET A 124 -3.65 7.09 7.25
C MET A 124 -4.03 6.31 8.51
N GLY A 125 -3.03 5.97 9.35
CA GLY A 125 -3.28 5.33 10.64
C GLY A 125 -4.16 6.18 11.56
N ASP A 126 -3.94 7.48 11.58
CA ASP A 126 -4.76 8.44 12.34
C ASP A 126 -6.19 8.55 11.80
N LEU A 127 -6.35 8.75 10.49
CA LEU A 127 -7.66 8.91 9.86
C LEU A 127 -8.53 7.66 10.04
N ILE A 128 -7.95 6.46 9.86
CA ILE A 128 -8.65 5.19 10.06
C ILE A 128 -9.00 5.01 11.54
N GLY A 129 -8.06 5.26 12.45
CA GLY A 129 -8.27 5.13 13.89
C GLY A 129 -9.39 6.04 14.41
N ARG A 130 -9.48 7.26 13.92
CA ARG A 130 -10.59 8.20 14.22
C ARG A 130 -11.89 7.88 13.48
N LYS A 131 -11.91 6.89 12.58
CA LYS A 131 -13.06 6.51 11.75
C LYS A 131 -13.57 7.65 10.84
N VAL A 132 -12.70 8.57 10.44
CA VAL A 132 -13.05 9.68 9.53
C VAL A 132 -12.85 9.27 8.07
N PHE A 133 -13.62 8.27 7.63
CA PHE A 133 -13.44 7.60 6.35
C PHE A 133 -13.66 8.50 5.13
N LYS A 134 -14.45 9.56 5.24
CA LYS A 134 -14.61 10.57 4.18
C LYS A 134 -13.31 11.35 3.93
N GLU A 135 -12.64 11.77 5.01
CA GLU A 135 -11.35 12.46 4.90
C GLU A 135 -10.27 11.49 4.38
N TYR A 136 -10.24 10.26 4.90
CA TYR A 136 -9.39 9.20 4.36
C TYR A 136 -9.54 9.08 2.84
N SER A 137 -10.77 8.90 2.35
CA SER A 137 -11.08 8.76 0.93
C SER A 137 -10.63 9.96 0.11
N LYS A 138 -10.87 11.18 0.61
CA LYS A 138 -10.44 12.43 -0.03
C LYS A 138 -8.92 12.50 -0.18
N TYR A 139 -8.18 12.21 0.90
CA TYR A 139 -6.72 12.26 0.89
C TYR A 139 -6.10 11.19 0.00
N VAL A 140 -6.65 9.96 -0.02
CA VAL A 140 -6.17 8.88 -0.91
C VAL A 140 -6.34 9.25 -2.37
N ILE A 141 -7.54 9.72 -2.78
CA ILE A 141 -7.79 10.13 -4.16
C ILE A 141 -6.92 11.32 -4.53
N LEU A 142 -6.83 12.35 -3.66
CA LEU A 142 -6.01 13.53 -3.90
C LEU A 142 -4.54 13.15 -4.09
N GLN A 143 -3.99 12.29 -3.23
CA GLN A 143 -2.61 11.82 -3.34
C GLN A 143 -2.35 11.11 -4.68
N LYS A 144 -3.26 10.20 -5.10
CA LYS A 144 -3.11 9.50 -6.39
C LYS A 144 -3.30 10.42 -7.60
N SER A 145 -4.17 11.41 -7.49
CA SER A 145 -4.30 12.44 -8.53
C SER A 145 -3.03 13.29 -8.63
N LEU A 146 -2.45 13.70 -7.51
CA LEU A 146 -1.17 14.41 -7.50
C LEU A 146 -0.01 13.54 -7.98
N LEU A 147 0.01 12.26 -7.65
CA LEU A 147 0.98 11.32 -8.18
C LEU A 147 0.95 11.31 -9.71
N LEU A 148 -0.23 11.23 -10.31
CA LEU A 148 -0.38 11.26 -11.77
C LEU A 148 0.11 12.60 -12.35
N ILE A 149 -0.35 13.73 -11.79
CA ILE A 149 -0.04 15.07 -12.30
C ILE A 149 1.44 15.42 -12.10
N LEU A 150 1.95 15.26 -10.87
CA LEU A 150 3.32 15.64 -10.52
C LEU A 150 4.33 14.62 -11.07
N GLY A 151 4.00 13.32 -11.02
CA GLY A 151 4.87 12.27 -11.55
C GLY A 151 5.10 12.42 -13.05
N LEU A 152 4.04 12.60 -13.84
CA LEU A 152 4.16 12.83 -15.28
C LEU A 152 4.67 14.25 -15.58
N GLY A 153 4.20 15.27 -14.87
CA GLY A 153 4.63 16.65 -15.07
C GLY A 153 6.14 16.82 -14.88
N LEU A 154 6.69 16.29 -13.79
CA LEU A 154 8.12 16.33 -13.53
C LEU A 154 8.92 15.38 -14.43
N PHE A 155 8.34 14.25 -14.85
CA PHE A 155 8.98 13.41 -15.87
C PHE A 155 9.25 14.20 -17.17
N TYR A 156 8.28 14.97 -17.67
CA TYR A 156 8.47 15.77 -18.88
C TYR A 156 9.39 16.98 -18.68
N LEU A 157 9.61 17.43 -17.45
CA LEU A 157 10.49 18.57 -17.15
C LEU A 157 11.95 18.16 -16.91
N ILE A 158 12.18 17.09 -16.18
CA ILE A 158 13.52 16.69 -15.70
C ILE A 158 13.85 15.20 -15.90
N GLY A 159 13.03 14.47 -16.69
CA GLY A 159 13.25 13.06 -17.00
C GLY A 159 12.86 12.10 -15.88
N ILE A 160 13.49 10.92 -15.87
CA ILE A 160 13.14 9.78 -14.98
C ILE A 160 13.24 10.14 -13.50
N GLU A 161 14.23 10.94 -13.11
CA GLU A 161 14.37 11.41 -11.73
C GLU A 161 13.15 12.22 -11.26
N GLY A 162 12.51 12.93 -12.19
CA GLY A 162 11.28 13.68 -11.96
C GLY A 162 10.12 12.80 -11.50
N ILE A 163 10.09 11.55 -11.93
CA ILE A 163 9.04 10.61 -11.51
C ILE A 163 9.11 10.38 -10.00
N LEU A 164 10.29 10.07 -9.47
CA LEU A 164 10.48 9.82 -8.04
C LEU A 164 10.19 11.07 -7.19
N PHE A 165 10.64 12.23 -7.63
CA PHE A 165 10.28 13.51 -7.00
C PHE A 165 8.77 13.76 -7.04
N GLY A 166 8.12 13.50 -8.17
CA GLY A 166 6.67 13.64 -8.32
C GLY A 166 5.89 12.74 -7.38
N ILE A 167 6.32 11.48 -7.26
CA ILE A 167 5.75 10.52 -6.29
C ILE A 167 5.96 11.05 -4.87
N ALA A 168 7.17 11.49 -4.52
CA ALA A 168 7.48 12.02 -3.20
C ALA A 168 6.63 13.25 -2.85
N LEU A 169 6.52 14.21 -3.77
CA LEU A 169 5.72 15.42 -3.60
C LEU A 169 4.23 15.13 -3.49
N SER A 170 3.72 14.08 -4.12
CA SER A 170 2.32 13.69 -3.99
C SER A 170 1.92 13.36 -2.55
N TYR A 171 2.86 12.93 -1.71
CA TYR A 171 2.64 12.65 -0.30
C TYR A 171 2.59 13.91 0.59
N CYS A 172 2.97 15.09 0.07
CA CYS A 172 2.94 16.34 0.83
C CYS A 172 1.53 16.71 1.32
N VAL A 173 0.48 16.18 0.70
CA VAL A 173 -0.91 16.36 1.16
C VAL A 173 -1.11 15.92 2.62
N TYR A 174 -0.31 14.95 3.09
CA TYR A 174 -0.41 14.41 4.44
C TYR A 174 0.30 15.27 5.50
N ILE A 175 1.15 16.20 5.11
CA ILE A 175 1.89 17.09 6.02
C ILE A 175 0.92 17.82 6.96
N ARG A 176 -0.20 18.31 6.41
CA ARG A 176 -1.20 19.05 7.20
C ARG A 176 -1.74 18.23 8.37
N ILE A 177 -2.01 16.94 8.15
CA ILE A 177 -2.54 16.04 9.19
C ILE A 177 -1.49 15.81 10.27
N VAL A 178 -0.26 15.45 9.84
CA VAL A 178 0.85 15.15 10.76
C VAL A 178 1.24 16.40 11.56
N TYR A 179 1.36 17.56 10.90
CA TYR A 179 1.68 18.83 11.56
C TYR A 179 0.63 19.24 12.61
N HIS A 180 -0.66 19.16 12.24
CA HIS A 180 -1.75 19.50 13.16
C HIS A 180 -1.66 18.64 14.42
N GLU A 181 -1.37 17.37 14.26
CA GLU A 181 -1.28 16.43 15.38
C GLU A 181 -0.09 16.72 16.29
N LEU A 182 1.08 16.94 15.71
CA LEU A 182 2.30 17.27 16.47
C LEU A 182 2.16 18.57 17.28
N ARG A 183 1.35 19.52 16.77
CA ARG A 183 1.13 20.81 17.43
C ARG A 183 0.13 20.74 18.59
N HIS A 184 -0.86 19.85 18.53
CA HIS A 184 -1.97 19.82 19.47
C HIS A 184 -1.92 18.70 20.51
N SER A 185 -0.97 17.78 20.40
CA SER A 185 -0.87 16.66 21.31
C SER A 185 0.54 16.60 21.94
N SER A 186 0.59 16.29 23.22
CA SER A 186 1.84 16.15 23.97
C SER A 186 2.51 14.79 23.74
N VAL A 187 3.83 14.79 23.76
CA VAL A 187 4.66 13.59 23.71
C VAL A 187 4.70 12.93 25.10
N ASN A 188 4.51 11.61 25.16
CA ASN A 188 4.47 10.84 26.40
C ASN A 188 5.33 9.57 26.31
N PHE A 189 6.63 9.69 26.53
CA PHE A 189 7.56 8.55 26.54
C PHE A 189 7.32 7.56 27.69
N PRO A 190 6.97 7.98 28.92
CA PRO A 190 6.65 7.05 30.00
C PRO A 190 5.51 6.09 29.64
N LEU A 191 4.45 6.59 29.02
CA LEU A 191 3.33 5.76 28.56
C LEU A 191 3.77 4.82 27.42
N LEU A 192 4.63 5.26 26.51
CA LEU A 192 5.19 4.40 25.46
C LEU A 192 5.92 3.21 26.05
N LYS A 193 6.73 3.42 27.10
CA LYS A 193 7.48 2.34 27.75
C LYS A 193 6.57 1.22 28.25
N THR A 194 5.38 1.53 28.74
CA THR A 194 4.41 0.53 29.18
C THR A 194 3.76 -0.25 28.04
N LYS A 195 3.82 0.28 26.81
CA LYS A 195 3.20 -0.29 25.62
C LYS A 195 4.22 -0.82 24.58
N LEU A 196 5.51 -0.81 24.91
CA LEU A 196 6.59 -1.22 24.01
C LEU A 196 6.40 -2.63 23.44
N GLY A 197 5.93 -3.59 24.24
CA GLY A 197 5.71 -4.96 23.80
C GLY A 197 4.76 -5.02 22.59
N PHE A 198 3.63 -4.31 22.64
CA PHE A 198 2.68 -4.26 21.52
C PHE A 198 3.28 -3.54 20.31
N VAL A 199 3.97 -2.43 20.51
CA VAL A 199 4.60 -1.66 19.44
C VAL A 199 5.66 -2.49 18.71
N LEU A 200 6.56 -3.14 19.46
CA LEU A 200 7.64 -3.95 18.89
C LEU A 200 7.12 -5.22 18.21
N ASN A 201 6.09 -5.87 18.76
CA ASN A 201 5.47 -7.02 18.12
C ASN A 201 4.85 -6.64 16.76
N ASN A 202 4.08 -5.54 16.72
CA ASN A 202 3.52 -5.03 15.45
C ASN A 202 4.62 -4.57 14.48
N TYR A 203 5.71 -4.00 14.98
CA TYR A 203 6.86 -3.64 14.16
C TYR A 203 7.50 -4.87 13.51
N GLY A 204 7.72 -5.94 14.27
CA GLY A 204 8.24 -7.21 13.75
C GLY A 204 7.35 -7.81 12.67
N LEU A 205 6.02 -7.84 12.90
CA LEU A 205 5.05 -8.29 11.90
C LEU A 205 5.08 -7.42 10.63
N ASN A 206 5.22 -6.11 10.79
CA ASN A 206 5.26 -5.16 9.69
C ASN A 206 6.53 -5.32 8.83
N ILE A 207 7.69 -5.53 9.46
CA ILE A 207 8.94 -5.82 8.74
C ILE A 207 8.79 -7.11 7.92
N SER A 208 8.23 -8.17 8.50
CA SER A 208 8.00 -9.43 7.80
C SER A 208 7.06 -9.27 6.60
N ALA A 209 6.01 -8.47 6.73
CA ALA A 209 5.10 -8.16 5.63
C ALA A 209 5.77 -7.30 4.55
N SER A 210 6.60 -6.33 4.95
CA SER A 210 7.36 -5.46 4.03
C SER A 210 8.38 -6.23 3.20
N ALA A 211 8.99 -7.25 3.79
CA ALA A 211 9.93 -8.12 3.08
C ALA A 211 9.32 -8.71 1.80
N ASN A 212 8.05 -9.12 1.87
CA ASN A 212 7.34 -9.69 0.72
C ASN A 212 6.99 -8.69 -0.39
N GLY A 213 7.06 -7.38 -0.13
CA GLY A 213 6.66 -6.35 -1.11
C GLY A 213 7.82 -5.52 -1.69
N HIS A 214 9.02 -5.62 -1.11
CA HIS A 214 10.13 -4.76 -1.48
C HIS A 214 11.46 -5.50 -1.70
N ILE A 215 11.72 -6.59 -0.98
CA ILE A 215 12.99 -7.33 -1.09
C ILE A 215 13.15 -7.96 -2.48
N ASP A 216 12.07 -8.42 -3.09
CA ASP A 216 12.07 -8.94 -4.45
C ASP A 216 12.75 -7.97 -5.44
N LYS A 217 12.39 -6.69 -5.38
CA LYS A 217 12.95 -5.65 -6.25
C LYS A 217 14.42 -5.40 -5.99
N LEU A 218 14.83 -5.46 -4.72
CA LEU A 218 16.23 -5.27 -4.30
C LEU A 218 17.12 -6.45 -4.68
N VAL A 219 16.54 -7.62 -4.87
CA VAL A 219 17.26 -8.83 -5.28
C VAL A 219 17.30 -8.95 -6.81
N ILE A 220 16.15 -8.78 -7.48
CA ILE A 220 16.03 -8.97 -8.93
C ILE A 220 16.90 -7.95 -9.68
N GLY A 221 16.84 -6.66 -9.34
CA GLY A 221 17.58 -5.62 -10.05
C GLY A 221 19.08 -5.90 -10.13
N PRO A 222 19.79 -6.00 -8.99
CA PRO A 222 21.23 -6.23 -8.98
C PRO A 222 21.67 -7.60 -9.47
N LEU A 223 20.86 -8.67 -9.31
CA LEU A 223 21.26 -10.03 -9.65
C LEU A 223 20.86 -10.45 -11.08
N LEU A 224 19.70 -9.99 -11.57
CA LEU A 224 19.14 -10.41 -12.85
C LEU A 224 19.06 -9.27 -13.86
N GLY A 225 19.39 -8.04 -13.46
CA GLY A 225 19.33 -6.84 -14.29
C GLY A 225 18.04 -6.05 -14.17
N PHE A 226 18.13 -4.75 -14.47
CA PHE A 226 16.99 -3.85 -14.36
C PHE A 226 15.92 -4.10 -15.42
N ALA A 227 16.28 -4.59 -16.60
CA ALA A 227 15.31 -4.98 -17.62
C ALA A 227 14.40 -6.10 -17.13
N MET A 228 14.95 -7.12 -16.44
CA MET A 228 14.16 -8.17 -15.81
C MET A 228 13.26 -7.61 -14.71
N LEU A 229 13.78 -6.68 -13.89
CA LEU A 229 12.99 -6.03 -12.86
C LEU A 229 11.87 -5.18 -13.46
N GLY A 230 12.07 -4.54 -14.62
CA GLY A 230 11.04 -3.79 -15.32
C GLY A 230 9.91 -4.69 -15.82
N ASN A 231 10.25 -5.82 -16.44
CA ASN A 231 9.28 -6.84 -16.85
C ASN A 231 8.49 -7.39 -15.66
N TYR A 232 9.18 -7.69 -14.55
CA TYR A 232 8.55 -8.09 -13.28
C TYR A 232 7.65 -6.97 -12.72
N GLY A 233 8.10 -5.72 -12.78
CA GLY A 233 7.34 -4.54 -12.34
C GLY A 233 6.03 -4.40 -13.11
N LEU A 234 6.04 -4.55 -14.44
CA LEU A 234 4.81 -4.54 -15.24
C LEU A 234 3.90 -5.72 -14.87
N ALA A 235 4.47 -6.91 -14.67
CA ALA A 235 3.69 -8.08 -14.25
C ALA A 235 2.97 -7.84 -12.91
N ILE A 236 3.63 -7.26 -11.92
CA ILE A 236 3.02 -6.88 -10.63
C ILE A 236 1.90 -5.86 -10.83
N GLN A 237 2.04 -4.88 -11.73
CA GLN A 237 0.98 -3.90 -12.00
C GLN A 237 -0.26 -4.58 -12.62
N VAL A 238 -0.06 -5.48 -13.58
CA VAL A 238 -1.15 -6.25 -14.20
C VAL A 238 -1.88 -7.12 -13.15
N ILE A 239 -1.13 -7.83 -12.33
CA ILE A 239 -1.71 -8.66 -11.25
C ILE A 239 -2.41 -7.81 -10.20
N GLY A 240 -1.87 -6.61 -9.90
CA GLY A 240 -2.51 -5.64 -9.02
C GLY A 240 -3.94 -5.32 -9.42
N VAL A 241 -4.22 -5.18 -10.72
CA VAL A 241 -5.59 -4.99 -11.24
C VAL A 241 -6.50 -6.17 -10.87
N PHE A 242 -6.02 -7.38 -11.07
CA PHE A 242 -6.79 -8.59 -10.83
C PHE A 242 -7.06 -8.82 -9.33
N THR A 243 -6.17 -8.36 -8.45
CA THR A 243 -6.30 -8.55 -7.00
C THR A 243 -7.19 -7.51 -6.31
N ILE A 244 -7.61 -6.42 -6.99
CA ILE A 244 -8.57 -5.43 -6.45
C ILE A 244 -9.86 -6.12 -5.99
N PHE A 245 -10.38 -7.05 -6.79
CA PHE A 245 -11.57 -7.82 -6.44
C PHE A 245 -11.38 -8.63 -5.17
N SER A 246 -10.25 -9.34 -5.04
CA SER A 246 -9.95 -10.15 -3.85
C SER A 246 -9.89 -9.30 -2.59
N GLY A 247 -9.30 -8.10 -2.64
CA GLY A 247 -9.27 -7.16 -1.52
C GLY A 247 -10.66 -6.70 -1.07
N THR A 248 -11.59 -6.49 -2.00
CA THR A 248 -12.98 -6.14 -1.69
C THR A 248 -13.71 -7.31 -1.00
N VAL A 249 -13.53 -8.53 -1.50
CA VAL A 249 -14.10 -9.74 -0.89
C VAL A 249 -13.52 -9.99 0.50
N PHE A 250 -12.23 -9.75 0.70
CA PHE A 250 -11.59 -9.86 2.01
C PHE A 250 -12.29 -8.99 3.08
N LYS A 251 -12.54 -7.72 2.78
CA LYS A 251 -13.23 -6.80 3.70
C LYS A 251 -14.63 -7.29 4.04
N TYR A 252 -15.36 -7.83 3.06
CA TYR A 252 -16.67 -8.44 3.27
C TYR A 252 -16.59 -9.66 4.18
N LEU A 253 -15.67 -10.59 3.90
CA LEU A 253 -15.50 -11.80 4.70
C LEU A 253 -15.08 -11.50 6.14
N LEU A 254 -14.16 -10.57 6.34
CA LEU A 254 -13.67 -10.19 7.65
C LEU A 254 -14.81 -9.72 8.57
N THR A 255 -15.76 -8.93 8.04
CA THR A 255 -16.91 -8.47 8.83
C THR A 255 -17.87 -9.58 9.23
N HIS A 256 -17.94 -10.66 8.43
CA HIS A 256 -18.80 -11.82 8.71
C HIS A 256 -18.09 -12.84 9.59
N ASP A 257 -16.83 -13.13 9.31
CA ASP A 257 -16.01 -14.04 10.11
C ASP A 257 -15.85 -13.51 11.56
N ALA A 258 -15.75 -12.19 11.76
CA ALA A 258 -15.75 -11.54 13.09
C ALA A 258 -17.06 -11.77 13.88
N ARG A 259 -18.17 -12.07 13.19
CA ARG A 259 -19.47 -12.42 13.80
C ARG A 259 -19.73 -13.92 13.85
N ASN A 260 -18.72 -14.74 13.52
CA ASN A 260 -18.83 -16.20 13.37
C ASN A 260 -19.89 -16.65 12.33
N ILE A 261 -20.16 -15.81 11.31
CA ILE A 261 -21.09 -16.12 10.23
C ILE A 261 -20.32 -16.71 9.06
N SER A 262 -20.45 -18.00 8.82
CA SER A 262 -19.76 -18.68 7.72
C SER A 262 -20.35 -18.29 6.36
N GLN A 263 -19.48 -17.80 5.46
CA GLN A 263 -19.82 -17.38 4.09
C GLN A 263 -19.28 -18.37 3.05
N THR A 264 -19.58 -19.66 3.22
CA THR A 264 -19.06 -20.74 2.35
C THR A 264 -19.39 -20.53 0.86
N LYS A 265 -20.58 -20.01 0.54
CA LYS A 265 -20.97 -19.74 -0.85
C LYS A 265 -20.11 -18.65 -1.48
N VAL A 266 -19.86 -17.55 -0.73
CA VAL A 266 -19.00 -16.45 -1.18
C VAL A 266 -17.57 -16.95 -1.36
N LYS A 267 -17.02 -17.70 -0.41
CA LYS A 267 -15.67 -18.29 -0.49
C LYS A 267 -15.53 -19.18 -1.74
N LYS A 268 -16.50 -20.05 -2.00
CA LYS A 268 -16.50 -20.90 -3.23
C LYS A 268 -16.56 -20.08 -4.51
N LEU A 269 -17.46 -19.09 -4.57
CA LEU A 269 -17.57 -18.20 -5.74
C LEU A 269 -16.25 -17.43 -5.97
N THR A 270 -15.64 -16.92 -4.92
CA THR A 270 -14.36 -16.20 -5.02
C THR A 270 -13.24 -17.09 -5.54
N ILE A 271 -13.18 -18.38 -5.16
CA ILE A 271 -12.22 -19.34 -5.74
C ILE A 271 -12.50 -19.51 -7.24
N ILE A 272 -13.73 -19.71 -7.64
CA ILE A 272 -14.09 -19.86 -9.06
C ILE A 272 -13.66 -18.61 -9.85
N ILE A 273 -13.94 -17.43 -9.32
CA ILE A 273 -13.52 -16.17 -9.94
C ILE A 273 -11.99 -16.07 -9.98
N SER A 274 -11.29 -16.43 -8.91
CA SER A 274 -9.81 -16.39 -8.89
C SER A 274 -9.18 -17.33 -9.90
N VAL A 275 -9.78 -18.51 -10.13
CA VAL A 275 -9.35 -19.42 -11.21
C VAL A 275 -9.62 -18.79 -12.58
N GLY A 276 -10.81 -18.20 -12.79
CA GLY A 276 -11.13 -17.50 -14.04
C GLY A 276 -10.15 -16.35 -14.32
N VAL A 277 -9.86 -15.51 -13.32
CA VAL A 277 -8.91 -14.40 -13.41
C VAL A 277 -7.49 -14.90 -13.66
N SER A 278 -7.07 -15.98 -13.00
CA SER A 278 -5.77 -16.62 -13.26
C SER A 278 -5.65 -17.10 -14.71
N LEU A 279 -6.68 -17.79 -15.22
CA LEU A 279 -6.73 -18.23 -16.61
C LEU A 279 -6.72 -17.05 -17.60
N LEU A 280 -7.44 -15.98 -17.28
CA LEU A 280 -7.40 -14.75 -18.08
C LEU A 280 -5.98 -14.14 -18.11
N GLY A 281 -5.30 -14.05 -16.98
CA GLY A 281 -3.91 -13.57 -16.92
C GLY A 281 -2.97 -14.41 -17.78
N ILE A 282 -3.15 -15.72 -17.80
CA ILE A 282 -2.32 -16.65 -18.59
C ILE A 282 -2.64 -16.53 -20.10
N THR A 283 -3.92 -16.48 -20.47
CA THR A 283 -4.34 -16.56 -21.87
C THR A 283 -4.34 -15.20 -22.57
N ILE A 284 -4.62 -14.11 -21.87
CA ILE A 284 -4.75 -12.77 -22.45
C ILE A 284 -3.38 -12.06 -22.50
N SER A 285 -2.46 -12.33 -21.57
CA SER A 285 -1.17 -11.65 -21.54
C SER A 285 -0.37 -11.79 -22.86
N PRO A 286 -0.31 -12.96 -23.54
CA PRO A 286 0.38 -13.07 -24.81
C PRO A 286 -0.25 -12.25 -25.96
N LEU A 287 -1.51 -11.87 -25.83
CA LEU A 287 -2.23 -11.06 -26.83
C LEU A 287 -2.09 -9.57 -26.54
N ILE A 288 -2.25 -9.15 -25.26
CA ILE A 288 -2.28 -7.75 -24.88
C ILE A 288 -0.87 -7.16 -24.77
N ILE A 289 0.08 -7.89 -24.19
CA ILE A 289 1.41 -7.32 -23.93
C ILE A 289 2.12 -6.94 -25.22
N PRO A 290 2.20 -7.76 -26.29
CA PRO A 290 2.84 -7.34 -27.53
C PRO A 290 2.17 -6.14 -28.21
N GLU A 291 0.86 -5.99 -28.06
CA GLU A 291 0.09 -4.89 -28.68
C GLU A 291 0.27 -3.55 -27.94
N PHE A 292 0.17 -3.56 -26.59
CA PHE A 292 0.19 -2.34 -25.79
C PHE A 292 1.56 -2.03 -25.16
N PHE A 293 2.38 -3.06 -24.95
CA PHE A 293 3.68 -2.96 -24.30
C PHE A 293 4.73 -3.79 -25.05
N PRO A 294 4.99 -3.52 -26.34
CA PRO A 294 5.86 -4.37 -27.17
C PRO A 294 7.29 -4.51 -26.64
N LYS A 295 7.77 -3.56 -25.86
CA LYS A 295 9.08 -3.60 -25.20
C LYS A 295 9.16 -4.58 -24.03
N TYR A 296 8.02 -5.08 -23.52
CA TYR A 296 7.90 -5.90 -22.32
C TYR A 296 7.41 -7.33 -22.62
N VAL A 297 7.78 -7.88 -23.78
CA VAL A 297 7.33 -9.23 -24.16
C VAL A 297 7.77 -10.29 -23.13
N ASP A 298 8.93 -10.11 -22.52
CA ASP A 298 9.43 -11.01 -21.47
C ASP A 298 8.58 -10.97 -20.19
N ALA A 299 7.78 -9.92 -19.97
CA ALA A 299 6.84 -9.85 -18.86
C ALA A 299 5.73 -10.90 -18.95
N ILE A 300 5.43 -11.44 -20.16
CA ILE A 300 4.39 -12.44 -20.35
C ILE A 300 4.60 -13.64 -19.45
N THR A 301 5.81 -14.18 -19.42
CA THR A 301 6.14 -15.33 -18.57
C THR A 301 5.96 -15.01 -17.08
N ALA A 302 6.40 -13.84 -16.66
CA ALA A 302 6.22 -13.38 -15.27
C ALA A 302 4.73 -13.22 -14.93
N ILE A 303 3.91 -12.62 -15.81
CA ILE A 303 2.46 -12.48 -15.63
C ILE A 303 1.80 -13.85 -15.51
N GLN A 304 2.16 -14.81 -16.38
CA GLN A 304 1.60 -16.15 -16.36
C GLN A 304 1.91 -16.89 -15.04
N ILE A 305 3.15 -16.83 -14.59
CA ILE A 305 3.58 -17.49 -13.33
C ILE A 305 2.89 -16.81 -12.12
N ILE A 306 2.90 -15.49 -12.03
CA ILE A 306 2.32 -14.78 -10.90
C ILE A 306 0.78 -14.94 -10.88
N SER A 307 0.14 -15.02 -12.06
CA SER A 307 -1.31 -15.28 -12.17
C SER A 307 -1.72 -16.59 -11.48
N LEU A 308 -0.88 -17.64 -11.53
CA LEU A 308 -1.13 -18.88 -10.78
C LEU A 308 -1.15 -18.64 -9.27
N GLY A 309 -0.39 -17.67 -8.78
CA GLY A 309 -0.34 -17.28 -7.38
C GLY A 309 -1.63 -16.62 -6.86
N ILE A 310 -2.53 -16.14 -7.74
CA ILE A 310 -3.81 -15.55 -7.36
C ILE A 310 -4.69 -16.57 -6.62
N ILE A 311 -4.66 -17.82 -7.03
CA ILE A 311 -5.48 -18.89 -6.43
C ILE A 311 -5.05 -19.17 -4.98
N PRO A 312 -3.79 -19.55 -4.69
CA PRO A 312 -3.36 -19.76 -3.31
C PRO A 312 -3.41 -18.48 -2.48
N GLY A 313 -3.15 -17.30 -3.07
CA GLY A 313 -3.33 -16.02 -2.40
C GLY A 313 -4.77 -15.78 -1.94
N THR A 314 -5.75 -16.10 -2.78
CA THR A 314 -7.19 -16.03 -2.43
C THR A 314 -7.55 -16.98 -1.30
N ILE A 315 -6.99 -18.19 -1.29
CA ILE A 315 -7.20 -19.16 -0.21
C ILE A 315 -6.56 -18.67 1.10
N GLY A 316 -5.33 -18.16 1.03
CA GLY A 316 -4.62 -17.58 2.18
C GLY A 316 -5.44 -16.44 2.83
N MET A 317 -6.01 -15.57 2.01
CA MET A 317 -6.89 -14.48 2.44
C MET A 317 -8.10 -14.97 3.26
N PHE A 318 -8.67 -16.13 2.96
CA PHE A 318 -9.79 -16.69 3.75
C PHE A 318 -9.35 -17.14 5.15
N TYR A 319 -8.15 -17.70 5.26
CA TYR A 319 -7.61 -18.05 6.56
C TYR A 319 -7.25 -16.81 7.37
N GLU A 320 -6.63 -15.81 6.73
CA GLU A 320 -6.30 -14.53 7.35
C GLU A 320 -7.56 -13.85 7.90
N SER A 321 -8.63 -13.73 7.08
CA SER A 321 -9.92 -13.19 7.50
C SER A 321 -10.48 -13.93 8.72
N LYS A 322 -10.40 -15.26 8.71
CA LYS A 322 -10.90 -16.09 9.81
C LYS A 322 -10.08 -15.91 11.10
N PHE A 323 -8.74 -15.89 11.01
CA PHE A 323 -7.88 -15.69 12.17
C PHE A 323 -8.03 -14.30 12.79
N LEU A 324 -8.07 -13.26 11.96
CA LEU A 324 -8.31 -11.90 12.42
C LEU A 324 -9.71 -11.74 13.02
N GLY A 325 -10.72 -12.37 12.43
CA GLY A 325 -12.09 -12.34 12.97
C GLY A 325 -12.23 -13.05 14.32
N MET A 326 -11.40 -14.05 14.60
CA MET A 326 -11.38 -14.77 15.87
C MET A 326 -10.45 -14.13 16.96
N GLU A 327 -9.83 -12.98 16.65
CA GLU A 327 -8.85 -12.30 17.53
C GLU A 327 -7.67 -13.23 17.96
N LYS A 328 -7.26 -14.15 17.07
CA LYS A 328 -6.18 -15.11 17.32
C LYS A 328 -4.89 -14.73 16.59
#